data_5420db188e995d5a4bd71d84f01111be
#
_entry.id   5420db188e995d5a4bd71d84f01111be
#
_cell.length_a   1.000
_cell.length_b   1.000
_cell.length_c   1.000
_cell.angle_alpha   90.00
_cell.angle_beta   90.00
_cell.angle_gamma   90.00
#
_symmetry.space_group_name_H-M   'P 1'
#
loop_
_entity.id
_entity.type
_entity.pdbx_description
1 polymer ?
#
loop_
_entity_poly.entity_id
_entity_poly.type
_entity_poly.pdbx_seq_one_letter_code
_entity_poly.pdbx_strand_id
1 'polypeptide(L)'
;MSDVVLSAVPTPFAADGSLDLAGARRLFGFVAGVVDGLFVTGTTGEFPALDDDERLSLIETALSVAGPDRVIAHIGAPDAYRAARLAAAAVSLGATRIAAITPFYLAPSPTEVASYYLRIREAAPSAGLYAYIFPERTGVTVTPSQFCELADEVGLAGAKFSGAAALNVAACATARPSLRIFSGDDSDLAATLRAAGAGIISARSSAFPEVFAGLSAALRAAGAGKAPDASVTAAARQADVTAIAALGSSIGLVKEALRLRGFGPMGARMPVGFPDPATAARVGELVKSLAPAD
;
A
#
# COMPACT_ATOMS: atom_id res chain seq x y z
N MET A 1 -15.04 -4.87 10.83
CA MET A 1 -13.64 -5.10 10.41
C MET A 1 -13.68 -5.53 8.96
N SER A 2 -13.23 -4.76 8.00
CA SER A 2 -13.25 -5.23 6.62
C SER A 2 -11.99 -4.96 5.89
N ASP A 3 -11.04 -4.26 6.00
CA ASP A 3 -9.87 -4.30 5.12
C ASP A 3 -9.11 -5.61 5.35
N VAL A 4 -8.46 -6.16 4.39
CA VAL A 4 -7.56 -7.31 4.54
C VAL A 4 -6.44 -7.19 3.50
N VAL A 5 -6.77 -6.92 2.23
CA VAL A 5 -5.79 -6.66 1.18
C VAL A 5 -6.08 -5.31 0.55
N LEU A 6 -5.21 -4.34 0.82
CA LEU A 6 -5.14 -3.10 0.06
C LEU A 6 -3.96 -3.18 -0.91
N SER A 7 -4.16 -2.70 -2.13
CA SER A 7 -3.11 -2.71 -3.14
C SER A 7 -2.38 -1.37 -3.20
N ALA A 8 -1.07 -1.38 -2.97
CA ALA A 8 -0.23 -0.22 -3.23
C ALA A 8 0.06 -0.14 -4.73
N VAL A 9 -0.78 0.58 -5.45
CA VAL A 9 -0.74 0.62 -6.91
C VAL A 9 0.41 1.49 -7.44
N PRO A 10 1.12 1.03 -8.51
CA PRO A 10 2.10 1.86 -9.19
C PRO A 10 1.42 2.92 -10.04
N THR A 11 2.15 3.99 -10.34
CA THR A 11 1.74 5.03 -11.27
C THR A 11 2.15 4.65 -12.69
N PRO A 12 1.23 4.52 -13.64
CA PRO A 12 1.56 4.34 -15.04
C PRO A 12 2.14 5.63 -15.63
N PHE A 13 3.30 5.51 -16.29
CA PHE A 13 3.88 6.57 -17.10
C PHE A 13 4.01 6.09 -18.55
N ALA A 14 3.81 7.01 -19.49
CA ALA A 14 4.09 6.80 -20.89
C ALA A 14 5.62 6.69 -21.15
N ALA A 15 6.01 6.35 -22.36
CA ALA A 15 7.41 6.19 -22.72
C ALA A 15 8.23 7.50 -22.62
N ASP A 16 7.58 8.64 -22.77
CA ASP A 16 8.18 9.97 -22.61
C ASP A 16 8.22 10.45 -21.15
N GLY A 17 7.75 9.64 -20.20
CA GLY A 17 7.68 9.94 -18.78
C GLY A 17 6.45 10.77 -18.38
N SER A 18 5.54 11.11 -19.30
CA SER A 18 4.28 11.78 -18.93
C SER A 18 3.36 10.84 -18.15
N LEU A 19 2.49 11.43 -17.32
CA LEU A 19 1.51 10.68 -16.52
C LEU A 19 0.41 10.09 -17.42
N ASP A 20 0.19 8.78 -17.37
CA ASP A 20 -0.92 8.10 -18.07
C ASP A 20 -2.13 7.94 -17.13
N LEU A 21 -2.95 8.99 -17.03
CA LEU A 21 -4.18 8.95 -16.20
C LEU A 21 -5.22 7.95 -16.74
N ALA A 22 -5.28 7.72 -18.05
CA ALA A 22 -6.17 6.73 -18.62
C ALA A 22 -5.74 5.31 -18.25
N GLY A 23 -4.42 5.04 -18.30
CA GLY A 23 -3.81 3.81 -17.80
C GLY A 23 -4.03 3.62 -16.30
N ALA A 24 -3.88 4.69 -15.51
CA ALA A 24 -4.14 4.66 -14.08
C ALA A 24 -5.61 4.29 -13.78
N ARG A 25 -6.57 4.88 -14.47
CA ARG A 25 -8.00 4.54 -14.32
C ARG A 25 -8.27 3.06 -14.64
N ARG A 26 -7.71 2.52 -15.72
CA ARG A 26 -7.87 1.10 -16.08
C ARG A 26 -7.26 0.19 -15.03
N LEU A 27 -6.02 0.47 -14.60
CA LEU A 27 -5.32 -0.31 -13.58
C LEU A 27 -6.05 -0.27 -12.23
N PHE A 28 -6.42 0.92 -11.77
CA PHE A 28 -7.11 1.08 -10.48
C PHE A 28 -8.47 0.40 -10.48
N GLY A 29 -9.23 0.51 -11.59
CA GLY A 29 -10.51 -0.19 -11.76
C GLY A 29 -10.36 -1.71 -11.73
N PHE A 30 -9.38 -2.23 -12.45
CA PHE A 30 -9.06 -3.66 -12.44
C PHE A 30 -8.71 -4.16 -11.03
N VAL A 31 -7.75 -3.51 -10.37
CA VAL A 31 -7.30 -3.92 -9.03
C VAL A 31 -8.42 -3.80 -7.99
N ALA A 32 -9.15 -2.67 -8.00
CA ALA A 32 -10.27 -2.44 -7.09
C ALA A 32 -11.44 -3.41 -7.32
N GLY A 33 -11.57 -4.00 -8.51
CA GLY A 33 -12.55 -5.04 -8.79
C GLY A 33 -12.27 -6.36 -8.07
N VAL A 34 -11.04 -6.58 -7.58
CA VAL A 34 -10.59 -7.87 -7.05
C VAL A 34 -10.21 -7.82 -5.57
N VAL A 35 -9.48 -6.79 -5.13
CA VAL A 35 -9.03 -6.64 -3.73
C VAL A 35 -9.90 -5.67 -2.94
N ASP A 36 -9.70 -5.59 -1.62
CA ASP A 36 -10.56 -4.83 -0.72
C ASP A 36 -10.40 -3.30 -0.87
N GLY A 37 -9.27 -2.79 -1.41
CA GLY A 37 -9.08 -1.36 -1.67
C GLY A 37 -7.71 -1.00 -2.21
N LEU A 38 -7.46 0.31 -2.31
CA LEU A 38 -6.27 0.87 -2.93
C LEU A 38 -5.49 1.76 -1.93
N PHE A 39 -4.17 1.70 -2.01
CA PHE A 39 -3.26 2.66 -1.43
C PHE A 39 -2.54 3.38 -2.57
N VAL A 40 -2.88 4.65 -2.80
CA VAL A 40 -2.45 5.40 -3.99
C VAL A 40 -1.41 6.46 -3.65
N THR A 41 -0.58 6.81 -4.65
CA THR A 41 0.48 7.82 -4.51
C THR A 41 1.45 7.54 -3.36
N GLY A 42 1.67 6.25 -3.03
CA GLY A 42 2.70 5.82 -2.07
C GLY A 42 4.06 5.58 -2.72
N THR A 43 4.94 4.84 -2.04
CA THR A 43 6.28 4.48 -2.55
C THR A 43 6.19 3.73 -3.88
N THR A 44 5.29 2.75 -3.97
CA THR A 44 5.04 1.99 -5.22
C THR A 44 4.52 2.89 -6.34
N GLY A 45 3.77 3.93 -5.99
CA GLY A 45 3.29 4.96 -6.92
C GLY A 45 4.33 6.02 -7.26
N GLU A 46 5.58 5.88 -6.85
CA GLU A 46 6.69 6.81 -7.14
C GLU A 46 6.38 8.26 -6.71
N PHE A 47 5.72 8.45 -5.57
CA PHE A 47 5.25 9.77 -5.12
C PHE A 47 6.33 10.87 -5.11
N PRO A 48 7.63 10.60 -4.86
CA PRO A 48 8.63 11.66 -4.89
C PRO A 48 8.88 12.23 -6.29
N ALA A 49 8.52 11.50 -7.34
CA ALA A 49 8.67 11.90 -8.74
C ALA A 49 7.39 12.52 -9.34
N LEU A 50 6.37 12.72 -8.52
CA LEU A 50 5.11 13.37 -8.90
C LEU A 50 5.04 14.78 -8.33
N ASP A 51 4.52 15.72 -9.11
CA ASP A 51 4.11 17.01 -8.56
C ASP A 51 2.78 16.90 -7.79
N ASP A 52 2.35 18.00 -7.16
CA ASP A 52 1.16 17.99 -6.32
C ASP A 52 -0.11 17.78 -7.16
N ASP A 53 -0.20 18.36 -8.35
CA ASP A 53 -1.36 18.23 -9.23
C ASP A 53 -1.49 16.81 -9.81
N GLU A 54 -0.37 16.19 -10.17
CA GLU A 54 -0.34 14.78 -10.60
C GLU A 54 -0.78 13.85 -9.48
N ARG A 55 -0.33 14.09 -8.23
CA ARG A 55 -0.78 13.30 -7.06
C ARG A 55 -2.27 13.44 -6.82
N LEU A 56 -2.80 14.65 -6.87
CA LEU A 56 -4.23 14.93 -6.69
C LEU A 56 -5.06 14.30 -7.80
N SER A 57 -4.61 14.36 -9.06
CA SER A 57 -5.27 13.72 -10.20
C SER A 57 -5.35 12.19 -10.06
N LEU A 58 -4.29 11.56 -9.55
CA LEU A 58 -4.27 10.11 -9.26
C LEU A 58 -5.19 9.76 -8.09
N ILE A 59 -5.22 10.58 -7.03
CA ILE A 59 -6.13 10.40 -5.90
C ILE A 59 -7.58 10.51 -6.36
N GLU A 60 -7.94 11.55 -7.11
CA GLU A 60 -9.28 11.73 -7.67
C GLU A 60 -9.68 10.55 -8.56
N THR A 61 -8.76 10.10 -9.43
CA THR A 61 -8.99 8.90 -10.26
C THR A 61 -9.30 7.67 -9.42
N ALA A 62 -8.52 7.42 -8.35
CA ALA A 62 -8.76 6.27 -7.47
C ALA A 62 -10.09 6.38 -6.72
N LEU A 63 -10.42 7.56 -6.18
CA LEU A 63 -11.70 7.81 -5.50
C LEU A 63 -12.88 7.57 -6.45
N SER A 64 -12.77 7.99 -7.73
CA SER A 64 -13.82 7.82 -8.72
C SER A 64 -14.10 6.36 -9.10
N VAL A 65 -13.09 5.48 -9.05
CA VAL A 65 -13.23 4.06 -9.47
C VAL A 65 -13.46 3.11 -8.31
N ALA A 66 -12.94 3.41 -7.10
CA ALA A 66 -13.02 2.52 -5.94
C ALA A 66 -13.97 3.02 -4.84
N GLY A 67 -14.28 4.31 -4.83
CA GLY A 67 -15.02 4.98 -3.77
C GLY A 67 -14.14 5.36 -2.56
N PRO A 68 -14.54 6.37 -1.78
CA PRO A 68 -13.73 6.96 -0.71
C PRO A 68 -13.37 5.97 0.41
N ASP A 69 -14.27 5.06 0.75
CA ASP A 69 -14.07 4.10 1.85
C ASP A 69 -13.04 3.01 1.49
N ARG A 70 -12.72 2.84 0.22
CA ARG A 70 -11.79 1.83 -0.28
C ARG A 70 -10.44 2.40 -0.75
N VAL A 71 -10.21 3.70 -0.53
CA VAL A 71 -8.97 4.37 -0.92
C VAL A 71 -8.29 4.94 0.31
N ILE A 72 -6.99 4.64 0.49
CA ILE A 72 -6.09 5.41 1.35
C ILE A 72 -5.20 6.25 0.44
N ALA A 73 -5.38 7.57 0.49
CA ALA A 73 -4.58 8.51 -0.30
C ALA A 73 -3.29 8.87 0.47
N HIS A 74 -2.13 8.51 -0.08
CA HIS A 74 -0.87 8.90 0.54
C HIS A 74 -0.52 10.34 0.16
N ILE A 75 -0.39 11.20 1.19
CA ILE A 75 -0.14 12.64 1.07
C ILE A 75 1.23 13.06 1.65
N GLY A 76 2.02 12.11 2.13
CA GLY A 76 3.30 12.39 2.77
C GLY A 76 4.26 13.18 1.88
N ALA A 77 5.03 14.05 2.51
CA ALA A 77 6.05 14.91 1.92
C ALA A 77 7.23 15.04 2.89
N PRO A 78 8.41 15.55 2.46
CA PRO A 78 9.52 15.76 3.36
C PRO A 78 9.20 16.71 4.52
N ASP A 79 8.31 17.66 4.28
CA ASP A 79 7.92 18.72 5.21
C ASP A 79 6.42 18.72 5.51
N ALA A 80 6.08 19.26 6.69
CA ALA A 80 4.71 19.31 7.17
C ALA A 80 3.82 20.28 6.37
N TYR A 81 4.39 21.34 5.81
CA TYR A 81 3.63 22.36 5.08
C TYR A 81 3.04 21.78 3.79
N ARG A 82 3.86 21.10 2.97
CA ARG A 82 3.41 20.43 1.74
C ARG A 82 2.46 19.28 2.06
N ALA A 83 2.78 18.45 3.08
CA ALA A 83 1.92 17.33 3.48
C ALA A 83 0.54 17.81 3.94
N ALA A 84 0.45 18.87 4.73
CA ALA A 84 -0.80 19.48 5.18
C ALA A 84 -1.65 20.02 4.02
N ARG A 85 -1.02 20.73 3.06
CA ARG A 85 -1.71 21.20 1.85
C ARG A 85 -2.29 20.07 1.01
N LEU A 86 -1.50 19.01 0.79
CA LEU A 86 -1.95 17.82 0.07
C LEU A 86 -3.09 17.11 0.83
N ALA A 87 -3.03 17.05 2.17
CA ALA A 87 -4.07 16.46 2.99
C ALA A 87 -5.40 17.22 2.84
N ALA A 88 -5.37 18.55 2.96
CA ALA A 88 -6.55 19.39 2.78
C ALA A 88 -7.15 19.26 1.37
N ALA A 89 -6.29 19.26 0.33
CA ALA A 89 -6.71 19.10 -1.05
C ALA A 89 -7.31 17.71 -1.31
N ALA A 90 -6.69 16.63 -0.80
CA ALA A 90 -7.22 15.27 -0.94
C ALA A 90 -8.60 15.12 -0.26
N VAL A 91 -8.79 15.73 0.92
CA VAL A 91 -10.10 15.74 1.60
C VAL A 91 -11.13 16.53 0.80
N SER A 92 -10.76 17.64 0.17
CA SER A 92 -11.65 18.41 -0.71
C SER A 92 -12.08 17.62 -1.95
N LEU A 93 -11.27 16.65 -2.41
CA LEU A 93 -11.63 15.70 -3.47
C LEU A 93 -12.50 14.53 -2.96
N GLY A 94 -12.77 14.46 -1.66
CA GLY A 94 -13.61 13.42 -1.05
C GLY A 94 -12.85 12.28 -0.38
N ALA A 95 -11.53 12.38 -0.19
CA ALA A 95 -10.78 11.36 0.54
C ALA A 95 -11.17 11.35 2.02
N THR A 96 -11.66 10.21 2.50
CA THR A 96 -12.00 9.97 3.91
C THR A 96 -10.85 9.34 4.69
N ARG A 97 -9.84 8.81 4.00
CA ARG A 97 -8.67 8.12 4.55
C ARG A 97 -7.40 8.63 3.88
N ILE A 98 -6.48 9.14 4.68
CA ILE A 98 -5.20 9.67 4.21
C ILE A 98 -4.05 9.00 4.97
N ALA A 99 -2.89 8.87 4.33
CA ALA A 99 -1.68 8.36 4.96
C ALA A 99 -0.49 9.28 4.69
N ALA A 100 0.40 9.40 5.65
CA ALA A 100 1.67 10.10 5.46
C ALA A 100 2.82 9.19 5.88
N ILE A 101 3.84 9.07 5.01
CA ILE A 101 5.13 8.52 5.43
C ILE A 101 5.79 9.47 6.43
N THR A 102 6.55 8.95 7.40
CA THR A 102 7.34 9.81 8.30
C THR A 102 8.20 10.78 7.49
N PRO A 103 8.49 11.99 8.00
CA PRO A 103 9.38 12.92 7.32
C PRO A 103 10.69 12.23 6.91
N PHE A 104 11.25 12.64 5.80
CA PHE A 104 12.44 12.02 5.22
C PHE A 104 13.42 13.07 4.71
N TYR A 105 14.63 12.64 4.33
CA TYR A 105 15.77 13.44 3.91
C TYR A 105 16.57 14.00 5.09
N LEU A 106 15.95 14.68 6.06
CA LEU A 106 16.56 15.01 7.35
C LEU A 106 16.11 13.98 8.38
N ALA A 107 16.94 13.76 9.43
CA ALA A 107 16.62 12.83 10.50
C ALA A 107 15.87 13.58 11.64
N PRO A 108 14.54 13.55 11.67
CA PRO A 108 13.76 14.25 12.69
C PRO A 108 13.82 13.50 14.02
N SER A 109 13.72 14.25 15.12
CA SER A 109 13.46 13.72 16.46
C SER A 109 12.02 13.18 16.57
N PRO A 110 11.71 12.35 17.59
CA PRO A 110 10.33 11.89 17.82
C PRO A 110 9.32 13.04 17.98
N THR A 111 9.70 14.14 18.64
CA THR A 111 8.84 15.33 18.78
C THR A 111 8.56 16.01 17.43
N GLU A 112 9.55 16.07 16.56
CA GLU A 112 9.37 16.64 15.21
C GLU A 112 8.48 15.73 14.33
N VAL A 113 8.58 14.41 14.50
CA VAL A 113 7.66 13.46 13.87
C VAL A 113 6.23 13.69 14.35
N ALA A 114 6.01 13.85 15.66
CA ALA A 114 4.68 14.15 16.21
C ALA A 114 4.15 15.48 15.66
N SER A 115 4.96 16.54 15.68
CA SER A 115 4.60 17.87 15.14
C SER A 115 4.21 17.80 13.66
N TYR A 116 4.91 16.97 12.86
CA TYR A 116 4.57 16.75 11.45
C TYR A 116 3.16 16.16 11.29
N TYR A 117 2.82 15.13 12.04
CA TYR A 117 1.49 14.51 11.96
C TYR A 117 0.39 15.41 12.55
N LEU A 118 0.66 16.17 13.60
CA LEU A 118 -0.28 17.14 14.15
C LEU A 118 -0.65 18.21 13.13
N ARG A 119 0.30 18.74 12.37
CA ARG A 119 0.03 19.71 11.29
C ARG A 119 -0.85 19.11 10.19
N ILE A 120 -0.67 17.83 9.83
CA ILE A 120 -1.52 17.14 8.87
C ILE A 120 -2.94 16.96 9.46
N ARG A 121 -3.04 16.57 10.73
CA ARG A 121 -4.33 16.41 11.44
C ARG A 121 -5.11 17.73 11.49
N GLU A 122 -4.44 18.84 11.79
CA GLU A 122 -5.06 20.17 11.77
C GLU A 122 -5.63 20.53 10.40
N ALA A 123 -4.93 20.21 9.32
CA ALA A 123 -5.35 20.53 7.96
C ALA A 123 -6.46 19.61 7.41
N ALA A 124 -6.59 18.39 7.97
CA ALA A 124 -7.55 17.38 7.52
C ALA A 124 -8.26 16.70 8.73
N PRO A 125 -9.01 17.45 9.57
CA PRO A 125 -9.56 16.93 10.83
C PRO A 125 -10.62 15.84 10.62
N SER A 126 -11.31 15.82 9.48
CA SER A 126 -12.38 14.87 9.17
C SER A 126 -11.88 13.53 8.63
N ALA A 127 -10.63 13.45 8.16
CA ALA A 127 -10.10 12.23 7.57
C ALA A 127 -9.47 11.30 8.61
N GLY A 128 -9.62 9.99 8.41
CA GLY A 128 -8.82 9.01 9.12
C GLY A 128 -7.35 9.11 8.68
N LEU A 129 -6.47 9.55 9.59
CA LEU A 129 -5.04 9.71 9.32
C LEU A 129 -4.27 8.46 9.71
N TYR A 130 -3.48 7.92 8.79
CA TYR A 130 -2.62 6.75 8.96
C TYR A 130 -1.15 7.14 8.94
N ALA A 131 -0.38 6.69 9.93
CA ALA A 131 1.07 6.80 9.86
C ALA A 131 1.63 5.73 8.90
N TYR A 132 2.61 6.11 8.08
CA TYR A 132 3.36 5.15 7.26
C TYR A 132 4.81 5.11 7.74
N ILE A 133 5.20 4.00 8.34
CA ILE A 133 6.50 3.79 8.96
C ILE A 133 7.33 2.89 8.03
N PHE A 134 8.42 3.43 7.48
CA PHE A 134 9.32 2.72 6.57
C PHE A 134 10.77 3.19 6.78
N PRO A 135 11.48 2.66 7.77
CA PRO A 135 12.82 3.15 8.16
C PRO A 135 13.83 3.18 7.01
N GLU A 136 13.82 2.19 6.14
CA GLU A 136 14.76 2.09 5.01
C GLU A 136 14.57 3.20 3.96
N ARG A 137 13.46 3.94 4.01
CA ARG A 137 13.16 5.04 3.09
C ARG A 137 13.27 6.42 3.75
N THR A 138 13.10 6.46 5.05
CA THR A 138 13.02 7.74 5.77
C THR A 138 14.16 7.94 6.76
N GLY A 139 14.87 6.88 7.17
CA GLY A 139 15.82 6.92 8.26
C GLY A 139 15.16 7.04 9.65
N VAL A 140 13.83 7.07 9.73
CA VAL A 140 13.08 7.22 10.97
C VAL A 140 12.63 5.86 11.48
N THR A 141 13.14 5.47 12.64
CA THR A 141 12.69 4.27 13.36
C THR A 141 11.68 4.67 14.42
N VAL A 142 10.57 3.92 14.50
CA VAL A 142 9.51 4.11 15.50
C VAL A 142 9.30 2.77 16.21
N THR A 143 9.56 2.73 17.51
CA THR A 143 9.29 1.54 18.34
C THR A 143 7.78 1.39 18.59
N PRO A 144 7.30 0.20 19.01
CA PRO A 144 5.88 0.02 19.35
C PRO A 144 5.37 1.00 20.42
N SER A 145 6.17 1.31 21.45
CA SER A 145 5.80 2.32 22.46
C SER A 145 5.66 3.71 21.87
N GLN A 146 6.68 4.16 21.12
CA GLN A 146 6.63 5.45 20.43
C GLN A 146 5.47 5.56 19.45
N PHE A 147 5.14 4.47 18.76
CA PHE A 147 3.96 4.45 17.89
C PHE A 147 2.65 4.63 18.69
N CYS A 148 2.52 3.96 19.83
CA CYS A 148 1.33 4.10 20.68
C CYS A 148 1.19 5.54 21.21
N GLU A 149 2.28 6.16 21.65
CA GLU A 149 2.32 7.55 22.10
C GLU A 149 1.93 8.52 20.96
N LEU A 150 2.55 8.35 19.78
CA LEU A 150 2.23 9.12 18.58
C LEU A 150 0.75 8.96 18.17
N ALA A 151 0.24 7.74 18.23
CA ALA A 151 -1.14 7.45 17.82
C ALA A 151 -2.15 8.13 18.76
N ASP A 152 -1.88 8.10 20.05
CA ASP A 152 -2.74 8.73 21.07
C ASP A 152 -2.66 10.28 20.96
N GLU A 153 -1.47 10.85 20.78
CA GLU A 153 -1.25 12.29 20.69
C GLU A 153 -1.90 12.90 19.43
N VAL A 154 -1.74 12.23 18.29
CA VAL A 154 -2.24 12.72 16.98
C VAL A 154 -3.70 12.32 16.73
N GLY A 155 -4.19 11.29 17.39
CA GLY A 155 -5.49 10.67 17.08
C GLY A 155 -5.44 9.90 15.74
N LEU A 156 -4.42 9.04 15.55
CA LEU A 156 -4.30 8.26 14.34
C LEU A 156 -5.44 7.24 14.20
N ALA A 157 -5.89 7.00 12.97
CA ALA A 157 -6.84 5.93 12.64
C ALA A 157 -6.15 4.57 12.44
N GLY A 158 -4.85 4.58 12.22
CA GLY A 158 -4.07 3.37 12.01
C GLY A 158 -2.66 3.64 11.49
N ALA A 159 -2.03 2.58 10.99
CA ALA A 159 -0.70 2.69 10.38
C ALA A 159 -0.44 1.60 9.34
N LYS A 160 0.52 1.89 8.46
CA LYS A 160 1.23 0.92 7.61
C LYS A 160 2.67 0.82 8.09
N PHE A 161 3.13 -0.40 8.33
CA PHE A 161 4.53 -0.69 8.67
C PHE A 161 5.18 -1.46 7.52
N SER A 162 6.31 -0.98 7.00
CA SER A 162 7.06 -1.63 5.91
C SER A 162 8.54 -1.81 6.25
N GLY A 163 9.19 -2.73 5.56
CA GLY A 163 10.58 -3.09 5.85
C GLY A 163 10.76 -3.65 7.24
N ALA A 164 11.83 -3.32 7.92
CA ALA A 164 12.10 -3.78 9.29
C ALA A 164 10.99 -3.41 10.29
N ALA A 165 10.25 -2.32 10.03
CA ALA A 165 9.13 -1.92 10.88
C ALA A 165 7.96 -2.91 10.83
N ALA A 166 7.81 -3.74 9.79
CA ALA A 166 6.75 -4.74 9.70
C ALA A 166 6.77 -5.74 10.87
N LEU A 167 7.94 -5.99 11.47
CA LEU A 167 8.08 -6.81 12.67
C LEU A 167 7.31 -6.27 13.89
N ASN A 168 6.96 -4.99 13.90
CA ASN A 168 6.23 -4.34 14.98
C ASN A 168 4.70 -4.44 14.86
N VAL A 169 4.18 -4.95 13.73
CA VAL A 169 2.74 -4.99 13.43
C VAL A 169 1.95 -5.70 14.53
N ALA A 170 2.39 -6.90 14.94
CA ALA A 170 1.68 -7.68 15.95
C ALA A 170 1.64 -6.96 17.31
N ALA A 171 2.77 -6.39 17.74
CA ALA A 171 2.84 -5.66 19.00
C ALA A 171 1.94 -4.42 18.99
N CYS A 172 1.97 -3.63 17.90
CA CYS A 172 1.14 -2.43 17.76
C CYS A 172 -0.35 -2.76 17.67
N ALA A 173 -0.74 -3.80 16.89
CA ALA A 173 -2.13 -4.21 16.76
C ALA A 173 -2.70 -4.72 18.10
N THR A 174 -1.92 -5.47 18.85
CA THR A 174 -2.33 -5.94 20.18
C THR A 174 -2.45 -4.79 21.19
N ALA A 175 -1.49 -3.84 21.16
CA ALA A 175 -1.50 -2.70 22.08
C ALA A 175 -2.62 -1.67 21.78
N ARG A 176 -3.04 -1.57 20.53
CA ARG A 176 -4.07 -0.61 20.07
C ARG A 176 -5.08 -1.30 19.14
N PRO A 177 -5.96 -2.18 19.66
CA PRO A 177 -6.88 -2.98 18.84
C PRO A 177 -7.97 -2.15 18.13
N SER A 178 -8.16 -0.90 18.51
CA SER A 178 -9.04 0.05 17.82
C SER A 178 -8.43 0.63 16.55
N LEU A 179 -7.11 0.56 16.38
CA LEU A 179 -6.41 1.09 15.22
C LEU A 179 -6.35 0.09 14.07
N ARG A 180 -6.39 0.60 12.86
CA ARG A 180 -6.24 -0.20 11.64
C ARG A 180 -4.75 -0.36 11.31
N ILE A 181 -4.13 -1.45 11.75
CA ILE A 181 -2.69 -1.72 11.56
C ILE A 181 -2.48 -2.67 10.38
N PHE A 182 -1.69 -2.23 9.40
CA PHE A 182 -1.36 -2.99 8.19
C PHE A 182 0.13 -3.33 8.12
N SER A 183 0.44 -4.56 7.70
CA SER A 183 1.79 -4.91 7.26
C SER A 183 2.01 -4.48 5.79
N GLY A 184 3.21 -4.02 5.49
CA GLY A 184 3.69 -3.82 4.12
C GLY A 184 4.46 -5.02 3.58
N ASP A 185 4.55 -6.11 4.33
CA ASP A 185 5.11 -7.38 3.89
C ASP A 185 4.00 -8.28 3.35
N ASP A 186 4.16 -8.71 2.10
CA ASP A 186 3.18 -9.53 1.40
C ASP A 186 2.99 -10.91 2.05
N SER A 187 4.02 -11.42 2.74
CA SER A 187 4.00 -12.73 3.41
C SER A 187 3.24 -12.73 4.74
N ASP A 188 2.96 -11.54 5.29
CA ASP A 188 2.47 -11.38 6.67
C ASP A 188 0.95 -11.43 6.84
N LEU A 189 0.17 -11.64 5.78
CA LEU A 189 -1.29 -11.54 5.87
C LEU A 189 -1.87 -12.40 6.99
N ALA A 190 -1.49 -13.68 7.03
CA ALA A 190 -2.00 -14.60 8.06
C ALA A 190 -1.54 -14.21 9.47
N ALA A 191 -0.28 -13.77 9.63
CA ALA A 191 0.26 -13.34 10.92
C ALA A 191 -0.41 -12.05 11.41
N THR A 192 -0.59 -11.08 10.52
CA THR A 192 -1.27 -9.80 10.80
C THR A 192 -2.71 -10.03 11.26
N LEU A 193 -3.46 -10.89 10.57
CA LEU A 193 -4.85 -11.19 10.95
C LEU A 193 -4.94 -11.92 12.30
N ARG A 194 -4.01 -12.85 12.60
CA ARG A 194 -3.95 -13.50 13.93
C ARG A 194 -3.67 -12.52 15.06
N ALA A 195 -2.91 -11.47 14.79
CA ALA A 195 -2.62 -10.39 15.75
C ALA A 195 -3.73 -9.33 15.83
N ALA A 196 -4.89 -9.57 15.25
CA ALA A 196 -6.00 -8.62 15.13
C ALA A 196 -5.65 -7.33 14.33
N GLY A 197 -4.62 -7.39 13.50
CA GLY A 197 -4.32 -6.33 12.52
C GLY A 197 -5.34 -6.26 11.40
N ALA A 198 -5.31 -5.18 10.63
CA ALA A 198 -6.28 -4.90 9.58
C ALA A 198 -5.99 -5.64 8.26
N GLY A 199 -4.79 -6.19 8.08
CA GLY A 199 -4.36 -6.88 6.88
C GLY A 199 -3.03 -6.36 6.32
N ILE A 200 -2.88 -6.40 5.01
CA ILE A 200 -1.66 -5.94 4.31
C ILE A 200 -1.95 -4.81 3.33
N ILE A 201 -0.92 -4.00 3.06
CA ILE A 201 -0.88 -3.06 1.94
C ILE A 201 0.26 -3.49 1.03
N SER A 202 -0.08 -4.28 0.00
CA SER A 202 0.83 -5.00 -0.88
C SER A 202 1.08 -4.27 -2.19
N ALA A 203 2.33 -4.18 -2.63
CA ALA A 203 2.66 -3.70 -3.96
C ALA A 203 2.40 -4.79 -5.03
N ARG A 204 2.72 -6.05 -4.73
CA ARG A 204 2.59 -7.16 -5.68
C ARG A 204 1.14 -7.54 -5.96
N SER A 205 0.22 -7.25 -5.03
CA SER A 205 -1.21 -7.45 -5.26
C SER A 205 -1.76 -6.56 -6.39
N SER A 206 -1.07 -5.49 -6.80
CA SER A 206 -1.48 -4.72 -7.97
C SER A 206 -1.27 -5.47 -9.29
N ALA A 207 -0.28 -6.38 -9.34
CA ALA A 207 -0.02 -7.20 -10.52
C ALA A 207 -0.66 -8.60 -10.45
N PHE A 208 -0.94 -9.11 -9.24
CA PHE A 208 -1.51 -10.44 -8.99
C PHE A 208 -2.68 -10.37 -8.00
N PRO A 209 -3.68 -9.50 -8.21
CA PRO A 209 -4.74 -9.28 -7.22
C PRO A 209 -5.53 -10.55 -6.90
N GLU A 210 -5.71 -11.44 -7.86
CA GLU A 210 -6.47 -12.69 -7.73
C GLU A 210 -5.83 -13.65 -6.72
N VAL A 211 -4.50 -13.70 -6.69
CA VAL A 211 -3.75 -14.54 -5.75
C VAL A 211 -3.97 -14.07 -4.31
N PHE A 212 -3.87 -12.75 -4.09
CA PHE A 212 -4.03 -12.15 -2.76
C PHE A 212 -5.50 -12.20 -2.29
N ALA A 213 -6.45 -11.97 -3.18
CA ALA A 213 -7.88 -12.15 -2.89
C ALA A 213 -8.21 -13.61 -2.54
N GLY A 214 -7.65 -14.57 -3.29
CA GLY A 214 -7.78 -16.00 -3.02
C GLY A 214 -7.21 -16.40 -1.66
N LEU A 215 -6.02 -15.89 -1.28
CA LEU A 215 -5.43 -16.09 0.04
C LEU A 215 -6.32 -15.51 1.14
N SER A 216 -6.78 -14.28 0.96
CA SER A 216 -7.69 -13.61 1.91
C SER A 216 -8.97 -14.43 2.14
N ALA A 217 -9.62 -14.88 1.06
CA ALA A 217 -10.83 -15.69 1.14
C ALA A 217 -10.59 -17.03 1.87
N ALA A 218 -9.49 -17.72 1.57
CA ALA A 218 -9.13 -18.98 2.20
C ALA A 218 -8.83 -18.81 3.70
N LEU A 219 -8.11 -17.75 4.09
CA LEU A 219 -7.84 -17.46 5.51
C LEU A 219 -9.12 -17.12 6.29
N ARG A 220 -10.04 -16.37 5.71
CA ARG A 220 -11.35 -16.07 6.32
C ARG A 220 -12.19 -17.34 6.49
N ALA A 221 -12.20 -18.23 5.50
CA ALA A 221 -12.91 -19.49 5.57
C ALA A 221 -12.34 -20.44 6.63
N ALA A 222 -11.01 -20.52 6.73
CA ALA A 222 -10.31 -21.32 7.75
C ALA A 222 -10.60 -20.81 9.16
N GLY A 223 -10.53 -19.50 9.38
CA GLY A 223 -10.82 -18.86 10.68
C GLY A 223 -12.28 -19.01 11.12
N ALA A 224 -13.21 -19.15 10.18
CA ALA A 224 -14.63 -19.35 10.45
C ALA A 224 -15.02 -20.82 10.63
N GLY A 225 -14.10 -21.78 10.45
CA GLY A 225 -14.38 -23.22 10.50
C GLY A 225 -15.35 -23.70 9.40
N LYS A 226 -15.48 -22.93 8.31
CA LYS A 226 -16.55 -23.13 7.30
C LYS A 226 -16.22 -24.15 6.22
N ALA A 227 -14.95 -24.59 6.11
CA ALA A 227 -14.56 -25.57 5.09
C ALA A 227 -13.41 -26.44 5.62
N PRO A 228 -13.52 -27.78 5.55
CA PRO A 228 -12.45 -28.70 6.00
C PRO A 228 -11.12 -28.46 5.29
N ASP A 229 -11.16 -28.11 4.00
CA ASP A 229 -9.97 -27.93 3.16
C ASP A 229 -9.47 -26.47 3.10
N ALA A 230 -10.07 -25.53 3.86
CA ALA A 230 -9.71 -24.12 3.81
C ALA A 230 -8.26 -23.87 4.24
N SER A 231 -7.73 -24.64 5.19
CA SER A 231 -6.34 -24.54 5.63
C SER A 231 -5.37 -25.00 4.53
N VAL A 232 -5.71 -26.04 3.79
CA VAL A 232 -4.91 -26.54 2.65
C VAL A 232 -4.92 -25.51 1.52
N THR A 233 -6.10 -24.97 1.20
CA THR A 233 -6.23 -23.90 0.20
C THR A 233 -5.44 -22.65 0.60
N ALA A 234 -5.50 -22.24 1.87
CA ALA A 234 -4.72 -21.09 2.36
C ALA A 234 -3.20 -21.35 2.24
N ALA A 235 -2.73 -22.56 2.55
CA ALA A 235 -1.31 -22.92 2.39
C ALA A 235 -0.86 -22.90 0.93
N ALA A 236 -1.67 -23.40 0.00
CA ALA A 236 -1.39 -23.35 -1.43
C ALA A 236 -1.32 -21.87 -1.94
N ARG A 237 -2.28 -21.03 -1.57
CA ARG A 237 -2.26 -19.60 -1.94
C ARG A 237 -1.11 -18.85 -1.29
N GLN A 238 -0.70 -19.21 -0.08
CA GLN A 238 0.51 -18.64 0.55
C GLN A 238 1.78 -19.04 -0.23
N ALA A 239 1.84 -20.26 -0.78
CA ALA A 239 2.95 -20.65 -1.64
C ALA A 239 3.03 -19.82 -2.92
N ASP A 240 1.89 -19.51 -3.55
CA ASP A 240 1.82 -18.59 -4.70
C ASP A 240 2.36 -17.19 -4.34
N VAL A 241 1.93 -16.62 -3.21
CA VAL A 241 2.44 -15.33 -2.70
C VAL A 241 3.95 -15.40 -2.46
N THR A 242 4.45 -16.50 -1.89
CA THR A 242 5.88 -16.71 -1.66
C THR A 242 6.66 -16.78 -2.97
N ALA A 243 6.12 -17.46 -3.98
CA ALA A 243 6.74 -17.52 -5.31
C ALA A 243 6.83 -16.13 -5.98
N ILE A 244 5.77 -15.33 -5.86
CA ILE A 244 5.76 -13.94 -6.35
C ILE A 244 6.79 -13.10 -5.55
N ALA A 245 6.86 -13.27 -4.23
CA ALA A 245 7.79 -12.54 -3.36
C ALA A 245 9.26 -12.88 -3.67
N ALA A 246 9.55 -14.13 -4.04
CA ALA A 246 10.88 -14.59 -4.40
C ALA A 246 11.46 -13.94 -5.67
N LEU A 247 10.64 -13.29 -6.51
CA LEU A 247 11.11 -12.50 -7.64
C LEU A 247 11.87 -11.24 -7.20
N GLY A 248 11.64 -10.75 -5.99
CA GLY A 248 12.23 -9.52 -5.47
C GLY A 248 11.17 -8.45 -5.14
N SER A 249 11.65 -7.32 -4.62
CA SER A 249 10.79 -6.25 -4.08
C SER A 249 10.81 -4.95 -4.91
N SER A 250 11.38 -4.95 -6.13
CA SER A 250 11.46 -3.73 -6.92
C SER A 250 10.11 -3.32 -7.52
N ILE A 251 9.89 -2.02 -7.63
CA ILE A 251 8.72 -1.46 -8.32
C ILE A 251 8.75 -1.84 -9.80
N GLY A 252 9.96 -1.92 -10.39
CA GLY A 252 10.16 -2.34 -11.77
C GLY A 252 9.65 -3.75 -12.06
N LEU A 253 9.74 -4.69 -11.11
CA LEU A 253 9.16 -6.03 -11.24
C LEU A 253 7.63 -5.99 -11.31
N VAL A 254 7.00 -5.18 -10.45
CA VAL A 254 5.55 -5.01 -10.45
C VAL A 254 5.09 -4.38 -11.77
N LYS A 255 5.80 -3.36 -12.25
CA LYS A 255 5.52 -2.70 -13.53
C LYS A 255 5.70 -3.65 -14.71
N GLU A 256 6.73 -4.49 -14.70
CA GLU A 256 6.94 -5.50 -15.75
C GLU A 256 5.81 -6.54 -15.77
N ALA A 257 5.38 -7.04 -14.60
CA ALA A 257 4.25 -7.95 -14.52
C ALA A 257 2.96 -7.34 -15.08
N LEU A 258 2.70 -6.06 -14.76
CA LEU A 258 1.54 -5.33 -15.30
C LEU A 258 1.65 -5.08 -16.80
N ARG A 259 2.86 -4.78 -17.31
CA ARG A 259 3.10 -4.65 -18.74
C ARG A 259 2.79 -5.96 -19.48
N LEU A 260 3.22 -7.10 -18.93
CA LEU A 260 2.92 -8.44 -19.47
C LEU A 260 1.44 -8.80 -19.39
N ARG A 261 0.69 -8.18 -18.48
CA ARG A 261 -0.77 -8.27 -18.39
C ARG A 261 -1.51 -7.26 -19.26
N GLY A 262 -0.82 -6.48 -20.10
CA GLY A 262 -1.45 -5.56 -21.05
C GLY A 262 -1.82 -4.17 -20.53
N PHE A 263 -1.29 -3.77 -19.35
CA PHE A 263 -1.57 -2.43 -18.77
C PHE A 263 -0.74 -1.29 -19.39
N GLY A 264 -0.12 -1.51 -20.54
CA GLY A 264 0.63 -0.51 -21.28
C GLY A 264 2.13 -0.52 -20.98
N PRO A 265 2.86 0.54 -21.34
CA PRO A 265 4.31 0.56 -21.27
C PRO A 265 4.86 0.53 -19.84
N MET A 266 4.09 1.01 -18.86
CA MET A 266 4.46 1.05 -17.44
C MET A 266 5.84 1.68 -17.19
N GLY A 267 6.12 2.81 -17.86
CA GLY A 267 7.35 3.58 -17.66
C GLY A 267 7.55 4.00 -16.20
N ALA A 268 8.75 4.43 -15.84
CA ALA A 268 9.09 4.89 -14.50
C ALA A 268 9.84 6.23 -14.57
N ARG A 269 9.68 7.06 -13.53
CA ARG A 269 10.46 8.30 -13.35
C ARG A 269 11.58 8.12 -12.33
N MET A 270 11.40 7.20 -11.37
CA MET A 270 12.41 6.87 -10.38
C MET A 270 13.27 5.67 -10.83
N PRO A 271 14.48 5.46 -10.28
CA PRO A 271 15.30 4.29 -10.51
C PRO A 271 14.69 3.06 -9.81
N VAL A 272 13.69 2.46 -10.42
CA VAL A 272 12.84 1.41 -9.80
C VAL A 272 13.37 -0.02 -9.95
N GLY A 273 14.52 -0.21 -10.64
CA GLY A 273 15.13 -1.53 -10.84
C GLY A 273 14.25 -2.46 -11.68
N PHE A 274 14.15 -2.19 -12.98
CA PHE A 274 13.51 -3.13 -13.91
C PHE A 274 14.27 -4.45 -13.95
N PRO A 275 13.59 -5.60 -14.13
CA PRO A 275 14.22 -6.91 -14.14
C PRO A 275 15.12 -7.08 -15.36
N ASP A 276 16.19 -7.86 -15.18
CA ASP A 276 16.97 -8.40 -16.30
C ASP A 276 16.13 -9.38 -17.14
N PRO A 277 16.59 -9.76 -18.36
CA PRO A 277 15.82 -10.63 -19.25
C PRO A 277 15.44 -11.99 -18.64
N ALA A 278 16.31 -12.58 -17.83
CA ALA A 278 16.05 -13.88 -17.19
C ALA A 278 14.97 -13.75 -16.11
N THR A 279 15.06 -12.71 -15.29
CA THR A 279 14.05 -12.40 -14.28
C THR A 279 12.72 -11.99 -14.93
N ALA A 280 12.73 -11.21 -16.03
CA ALA A 280 11.53 -10.86 -16.78
C ALA A 280 10.83 -12.10 -17.37
N ALA A 281 11.58 -13.08 -17.87
CA ALA A 281 11.02 -14.36 -18.32
C ALA A 281 10.31 -15.10 -17.17
N ARG A 282 10.91 -15.17 -15.98
CA ARG A 282 10.29 -15.78 -14.78
C ARG A 282 9.01 -15.04 -14.36
N VAL A 283 9.01 -13.71 -14.42
CA VAL A 283 7.79 -12.90 -14.20
C VAL A 283 6.70 -13.30 -15.20
N GLY A 284 7.08 -13.46 -16.47
CA GLY A 284 6.14 -13.89 -17.54
C GLY A 284 5.54 -15.28 -17.30
N GLU A 285 6.33 -16.23 -16.81
CA GLU A 285 5.84 -17.55 -16.43
C GLU A 285 4.84 -17.47 -15.27
N LEU A 286 5.13 -16.68 -14.24
CA LEU A 286 4.20 -16.49 -13.12
C LEU A 286 2.91 -15.77 -13.56
N VAL A 287 3.00 -14.76 -14.40
CA VAL A 287 1.80 -14.10 -14.96
C VAL A 287 0.93 -15.12 -15.69
N LYS A 288 1.52 -15.98 -16.53
CA LYS A 288 0.76 -17.01 -17.26
C LYS A 288 0.13 -18.07 -16.35
N SER A 289 0.81 -18.43 -15.25
CA SER A 289 0.33 -19.50 -14.36
C SER A 289 -0.66 -19.03 -13.31
N LEU A 290 -0.57 -17.78 -12.86
CA LEU A 290 -1.32 -17.26 -11.71
C LEU A 290 -2.39 -16.22 -12.08
N ALA A 291 -2.28 -15.58 -13.25
CA ALA A 291 -3.34 -14.74 -13.77
C ALA A 291 -4.36 -15.59 -14.53
N PRO A 292 -5.67 -15.45 -14.27
CA PRO A 292 -6.67 -16.11 -15.12
C PRO A 292 -6.45 -15.70 -16.58
N ALA A 293 -6.56 -16.65 -17.50
CA ALA A 293 -6.71 -16.34 -18.90
C ALA A 293 -8.08 -15.63 -19.08
N ASP A 294 -8.06 -14.52 -19.80
CA ASP A 294 -9.29 -13.82 -20.21
C ASP A 294 -10.17 -14.71 -21.08
#